data_af7e97f9d509657ef908dc8502e14bdf
#
_entry.id   af7e97f9d509657ef908dc8502e14bdf
#
_cell.length_a   1.000
_cell.length_b   1.000
_cell.length_c   1.000
_cell.angle_alpha   90.00
_cell.angle_beta   90.00
_cell.angle_gamma   90.00
#
_symmetry.space_group_name_H-M   'P 1'
#
loop_
_entity.id
_entity.type
_entity.pdbx_description
1 polymer ?
#
loop_
_entity_poly.entity_id
_entity_poly.type
_entity_poly.pdbx_seq_one_letter_code
_entity_poly.pdbx_strand_id
1 'polypeptide(L)'
;VSVGTIRSIIMIHFLIIAKAGLLNTVIGYVLPMIVNPFNIFLFRQVFVSLPDDVYEAAQLDFCSPVKYFFTMVLPMSKTVVATVSVFTFLGVWNDYLWPLLMLTDKTKMTLPIALSTLNGQFATEYNVLMAGSLISMIPIILIYCFAQKYFQNGMMAGGIKG
;
A
#
# COMPACT_ATOMS: atom_id res chain seq x y z
N VAL A 1 -2.95 5.16 -19.82
CA VAL A 1 -1.54 5.49 -19.49
C VAL A 1 -0.67 4.54 -20.31
N SER A 2 0.16 5.09 -21.21
CA SER A 2 0.98 4.25 -22.08
C SER A 2 2.06 3.51 -21.28
N VAL A 3 2.41 2.30 -21.70
CA VAL A 3 3.49 1.47 -21.09
C VAL A 3 4.82 2.26 -21.04
N GLY A 4 5.05 3.17 -21.98
CA GLY A 4 6.21 4.06 -22.00
C GLY A 4 6.27 5.01 -20.81
N THR A 5 5.15 5.58 -20.39
CA THR A 5 5.09 6.50 -19.25
C THR A 5 5.46 5.82 -17.92
N ILE A 6 4.98 4.59 -17.72
CA ILE A 6 5.29 3.81 -16.50
C ILE A 6 6.80 3.48 -16.45
N ARG A 7 7.38 3.06 -17.58
CA ARG A 7 8.82 2.77 -17.67
C ARG A 7 9.67 4.00 -17.39
N SER A 8 9.30 5.16 -17.91
CA SER A 8 10.02 6.42 -17.66
C SER A 8 9.98 6.83 -16.19
N ILE A 9 8.84 6.69 -15.52
CA ILE A 9 8.69 6.99 -14.08
C ILE A 9 9.58 6.07 -13.26
N ILE A 10 9.55 4.77 -13.50
CA ILE A 10 10.37 3.79 -12.80
C ILE A 10 11.86 4.11 -12.98
N MET A 11 12.29 4.45 -14.20
CA MET A 11 13.68 4.78 -14.49
C MET A 11 14.15 6.05 -13.78
N ILE A 12 13.31 7.08 -13.71
CA ILE A 12 13.63 8.31 -12.97
C ILE A 12 13.80 8.05 -11.48
N HIS A 13 12.87 7.32 -10.87
CA HIS A 13 12.98 6.94 -9.46
C HIS A 13 14.25 6.13 -9.19
N PHE A 14 14.54 5.14 -10.05
CA PHE A 14 15.76 4.34 -9.93
C PHE A 14 17.02 5.22 -9.97
N LEU A 15 17.11 6.15 -10.93
CA LEU A 15 18.26 7.03 -11.06
C LEU A 15 18.46 7.96 -9.85
N ILE A 16 17.36 8.49 -9.29
CA ILE A 16 17.40 9.34 -8.10
C ILE A 16 17.93 8.55 -6.90
N ILE A 17 17.39 7.36 -6.66
CA ILE A 17 17.79 6.49 -5.55
C ILE A 17 19.24 5.99 -5.72
N ALA A 18 19.63 5.66 -6.95
CA ALA A 18 21.00 5.26 -7.27
C ALA A 18 22.00 6.39 -6.98
N LYS A 19 21.70 7.63 -7.41
CA LYS A 19 22.54 8.81 -7.14
C LYS A 19 22.59 9.14 -5.65
N ALA A 20 21.53 8.88 -4.89
CA ALA A 20 21.51 9.05 -3.43
C ALA A 20 22.28 7.95 -2.68
N GLY A 21 22.82 6.94 -3.36
CA GLY A 21 23.53 5.83 -2.72
C GLY A 21 22.63 4.89 -1.90
N LEU A 22 21.32 4.90 -2.16
CA LEU A 22 20.32 4.14 -1.41
C LEU A 22 19.92 2.83 -2.09
N LEU A 23 20.64 2.40 -3.13
CA LEU A 23 20.44 1.08 -3.73
C LEU A 23 20.72 -0.01 -2.69
N ASN A 24 19.99 -1.10 -2.79
CA ASN A 24 20.12 -2.26 -1.92
C ASN A 24 19.82 -1.97 -0.44
N THR A 25 19.04 -0.90 -0.16
CA THR A 25 18.59 -0.54 1.18
C THR A 25 17.06 -0.56 1.24
N VAL A 26 16.52 -0.89 2.44
CA VAL A 26 15.07 -0.86 2.70
C VAL A 26 14.52 0.57 2.54
N ILE A 27 15.28 1.58 2.95
CA ILE A 27 14.89 2.99 2.82
C ILE A 27 14.72 3.37 1.35
N GLY A 28 15.70 3.04 0.50
CA GLY A 28 15.62 3.31 -0.93
C GLY A 28 14.46 2.60 -1.61
N TYR A 29 14.11 1.39 -1.14
CA TYR A 29 12.95 0.65 -1.64
C TYR A 29 11.63 1.31 -1.23
N VAL A 30 11.47 1.70 0.04
CA VAL A 30 10.20 2.21 0.60
C VAL A 30 9.91 3.66 0.24
N LEU A 31 10.95 4.50 0.14
CA LEU A 31 10.82 5.95 0.00
C LEU A 31 9.90 6.39 -1.16
N PRO A 32 10.00 5.84 -2.39
CA PRO A 32 9.11 6.20 -3.49
C PRO A 32 7.67 5.71 -3.30
N MET A 33 7.45 4.71 -2.44
CA MET A 33 6.12 4.12 -2.21
C MET A 33 5.31 4.86 -1.15
N ILE A 34 5.94 5.70 -0.33
CA ILE A 34 5.26 6.48 0.73
C ILE A 34 4.20 7.40 0.12
N VAL A 35 4.52 8.03 -1.02
CA VAL A 35 3.62 8.95 -1.71
C VAL A 35 2.94 8.26 -2.87
N ASN A 36 1.70 7.84 -2.66
CA ASN A 36 0.87 7.25 -3.71
C ASN A 36 -0.28 8.20 -4.05
N PRO A 37 -0.34 8.74 -5.29
CA PRO A 37 -1.40 9.67 -5.70
C PRO A 37 -2.81 9.11 -5.56
N PHE A 38 -2.99 7.81 -5.78
CA PHE A 38 -4.28 7.14 -5.60
C PHE A 38 -4.74 7.15 -4.14
N ASN A 39 -3.82 6.87 -3.21
CA ASN A 39 -4.13 6.91 -1.78
C ASN A 39 -4.48 8.33 -1.33
N ILE A 40 -3.74 9.34 -1.79
CA ILE A 40 -4.03 10.76 -1.51
C ILE A 40 -5.41 11.13 -2.02
N PHE A 41 -5.76 10.72 -3.24
CA PHE A 41 -7.08 10.96 -3.83
C PHE A 41 -8.20 10.34 -2.98
N LEU A 42 -8.06 9.08 -2.56
CA LEU A 42 -9.05 8.40 -1.73
C LEU A 42 -9.25 9.10 -0.37
N PHE A 43 -8.16 9.47 0.31
CA PHE A 43 -8.26 10.21 1.56
C PHE A 43 -8.92 11.57 1.36
N ARG A 44 -8.55 12.31 0.32
CA ARG A 44 -9.15 13.59 0.01
C ARG A 44 -10.66 13.48 -0.21
N GLN A 45 -11.14 12.46 -0.95
CA GLN A 45 -12.57 12.27 -1.20
C GLN A 45 -13.35 12.08 0.12
N VAL A 46 -12.80 11.29 1.05
CA VAL A 46 -13.44 11.05 2.33
C VAL A 46 -13.37 12.28 3.22
N PHE A 47 -12.23 12.97 3.29
CA PHE A 47 -12.07 14.16 4.14
C PHE A 47 -12.98 15.31 3.71
N VAL A 48 -13.19 15.50 2.41
CA VAL A 48 -14.11 16.52 1.88
C VAL A 48 -15.59 16.15 2.15
N SER A 49 -15.90 14.88 2.36
CA SER A 49 -17.26 14.42 2.68
C SER A 49 -17.63 14.47 4.17
N LEU A 50 -16.67 14.82 5.03
CA LEU A 50 -16.94 14.97 6.46
C LEU A 50 -17.84 16.22 6.70
N PRO A 51 -18.80 16.14 7.66
CA PRO A 51 -19.65 17.28 7.98
C PRO A 51 -18.84 18.46 8.54
N ASP A 52 -19.11 19.66 8.05
CA ASP A 52 -18.45 20.90 8.52
C ASP A 52 -18.78 21.19 9.99
N ASP A 53 -19.96 20.80 10.47
CA ASP A 53 -20.39 20.96 11.88
C ASP A 53 -19.40 20.35 12.87
N VAL A 54 -18.74 19.24 12.50
CA VAL A 54 -17.74 18.59 13.37
C VAL A 54 -16.47 19.45 13.49
N TYR A 55 -16.10 20.13 12.41
CA TYR A 55 -14.97 21.05 12.42
C TYR A 55 -15.27 22.32 13.20
N GLU A 56 -16.48 22.89 13.00
CA GLU A 56 -16.92 24.08 13.71
C GLU A 56 -17.02 23.84 15.23
N ALA A 57 -17.60 22.70 15.63
CA ALA A 57 -17.63 22.29 17.04
C ALA A 57 -16.23 22.16 17.65
N ALA A 58 -15.29 21.57 16.92
CA ALA A 58 -13.91 21.43 17.38
C ALA A 58 -13.19 22.78 17.52
N GLN A 59 -13.52 23.77 16.67
CA GLN A 59 -13.02 25.14 16.80
C GLN A 59 -13.55 25.84 18.05
N LEU A 60 -14.84 25.67 18.35
CA LEU A 60 -15.45 26.23 19.57
C LEU A 60 -14.81 25.66 20.84
N ASP A 61 -14.38 24.40 20.81
CA ASP A 61 -13.66 23.72 21.89
C ASP A 61 -12.16 24.06 21.93
N PHE A 62 -11.69 25.03 21.15
CA PHE A 62 -10.26 25.39 21.03
C PHE A 62 -9.36 24.19 20.71
N CYS A 63 -9.87 23.21 19.96
CA CYS A 63 -9.13 22.00 19.59
C CYS A 63 -8.03 22.34 18.57
N SER A 64 -6.78 21.95 18.85
CA SER A 64 -5.71 22.15 17.87
C SER A 64 -5.92 21.29 16.62
N PRO A 65 -5.48 21.71 15.42
CA PRO A 65 -5.66 20.95 14.17
C PRO A 65 -5.12 19.52 14.25
N VAL A 66 -4.00 19.32 14.92
CA VAL A 66 -3.39 17.99 15.11
C VAL A 66 -4.28 17.11 15.99
N LYS A 67 -4.78 17.65 17.10
CA LYS A 67 -5.70 16.95 17.99
C LYS A 67 -6.99 16.60 17.24
N TYR A 68 -7.58 17.55 16.53
CA TYR A 68 -8.76 17.35 15.69
C TYR A 68 -8.57 16.19 14.71
N PHE A 69 -7.43 16.16 14.00
CA PHE A 69 -7.11 15.11 13.05
C PHE A 69 -7.13 13.71 13.70
N PHE A 70 -6.40 13.53 14.80
CA PHE A 70 -6.28 12.21 15.43
C PHE A 70 -7.52 11.77 16.20
N THR A 71 -8.28 12.73 16.80
CA THR A 71 -9.43 12.38 17.66
C THR A 71 -10.76 12.31 16.90
N MET A 72 -10.90 13.03 15.77
CA MET A 72 -12.16 13.10 15.02
C MET A 72 -12.02 12.62 13.59
N VAL A 73 -11.13 13.23 12.79
CA VAL A 73 -11.01 12.92 11.36
C VAL A 73 -10.58 11.47 11.12
N LEU A 74 -9.53 11.02 11.78
CA LEU A 74 -8.99 9.68 11.59
C LEU A 74 -9.96 8.56 12.02
N PRO A 75 -10.63 8.64 13.19
CA PRO A 75 -11.67 7.66 13.57
C PRO A 75 -12.90 7.66 12.65
N MET A 76 -13.34 8.82 12.17
CA MET A 76 -14.46 8.91 11.20
C MET A 76 -14.08 8.32 9.84
N SER A 77 -12.80 8.38 9.49
CA SER A 77 -12.26 7.90 8.20
C SER A 77 -11.73 6.45 8.27
N LYS A 78 -12.02 5.68 9.34
CA LYS A 78 -11.48 4.33 9.55
C LYS A 78 -11.69 3.37 8.37
N THR A 79 -12.79 3.51 7.64
CA THR A 79 -13.08 2.68 6.46
C THR A 79 -12.09 2.94 5.32
N VAL A 80 -11.81 4.22 4.99
CA VAL A 80 -10.82 4.54 3.96
C VAL A 80 -9.41 4.20 4.41
N VAL A 81 -9.09 4.38 5.69
CA VAL A 81 -7.79 3.95 6.24
C VAL A 81 -7.59 2.46 6.04
N ALA A 82 -8.60 1.64 6.39
CA ALA A 82 -8.54 0.19 6.18
C ALA A 82 -8.41 -0.16 4.69
N THR A 83 -9.20 0.47 3.83
CA THR A 83 -9.18 0.25 2.37
C THR A 83 -7.81 0.58 1.79
N VAL A 84 -7.27 1.77 2.08
CA VAL A 84 -5.94 2.20 1.61
C VAL A 84 -4.85 1.28 2.13
N SER A 85 -4.93 0.86 3.41
CA SER A 85 -3.95 -0.06 4.01
C SER A 85 -3.93 -1.41 3.28
N VAL A 86 -5.11 -1.97 2.96
CA VAL A 86 -5.21 -3.24 2.20
C VAL A 86 -4.66 -3.10 0.80
N PHE A 87 -5.05 -2.07 0.06
CA PHE A 87 -4.55 -1.87 -1.31
C PHE A 87 -3.04 -1.61 -1.35
N THR A 88 -2.53 -0.81 -0.42
CA THR A 88 -1.10 -0.55 -0.31
C THR A 88 -0.34 -1.83 0.02
N PHE A 89 -0.83 -2.61 1.00
CA PHE A 89 -0.22 -3.89 1.34
C PHE A 89 -0.20 -4.84 0.14
N LEU A 90 -1.34 -5.05 -0.54
CA LEU A 90 -1.43 -5.93 -1.70
C LEU A 90 -0.52 -5.47 -2.84
N GLY A 91 -0.44 -4.17 -3.08
CA GLY A 91 0.44 -3.58 -4.09
C GLY A 91 1.91 -3.85 -3.80
N VAL A 92 2.35 -3.61 -2.56
CA VAL A 92 3.74 -3.81 -2.13
C VAL A 92 4.09 -5.30 -2.00
N TRP A 93 3.17 -6.11 -1.45
CA TRP A 93 3.38 -7.54 -1.25
C TRP A 93 3.55 -8.31 -2.57
N ASN A 94 2.79 -7.96 -3.59
CA ASN A 94 2.85 -8.59 -4.91
C ASN A 94 3.81 -7.88 -5.88
N ASP A 95 4.49 -6.82 -5.44
CA ASP A 95 5.41 -6.10 -6.32
C ASP A 95 6.64 -6.95 -6.63
N TYR A 96 6.94 -7.04 -7.90
CA TYR A 96 8.06 -7.79 -8.43
C TYR A 96 9.12 -6.87 -9.07
N LEU A 97 8.67 -5.91 -9.88
CA LEU A 97 9.54 -5.15 -10.74
C LEU A 97 10.43 -4.17 -9.95
N TRP A 98 9.81 -3.41 -9.03
CA TRP A 98 10.54 -2.41 -8.27
C TRP A 98 11.58 -3.04 -7.32
N PRO A 99 11.24 -4.05 -6.49
CA PRO A 99 12.24 -4.70 -5.66
C PRO A 99 13.32 -5.44 -6.48
N LEU A 100 12.99 -5.97 -7.66
CA LEU A 100 13.98 -6.60 -8.55
C LEU A 100 15.07 -5.60 -8.99
N LEU A 101 14.69 -4.34 -9.23
CA LEU A 101 15.62 -3.28 -9.62
C LEU A 101 16.41 -2.74 -8.42
N MET A 102 15.78 -2.69 -7.25
CA MET A 102 16.32 -2.00 -6.07
C MET A 102 17.13 -2.91 -5.14
N LEU A 103 16.75 -4.20 -5.04
CA LEU A 103 17.30 -5.16 -4.10
C LEU A 103 18.07 -6.24 -4.86
N THR A 104 19.35 -5.97 -5.12
CA THR A 104 20.23 -6.88 -5.86
C THR A 104 20.87 -7.95 -4.98
N ASP A 105 20.86 -7.77 -3.66
CA ASP A 105 21.39 -8.71 -2.69
C ASP A 105 20.40 -9.86 -2.45
N LYS A 106 20.85 -11.10 -2.62
CA LYS A 106 20.02 -12.31 -2.41
C LYS A 106 19.43 -12.40 -1.00
N THR A 107 20.09 -11.83 0.00
CA THR A 107 19.60 -11.84 1.39
C THR A 107 18.44 -10.88 1.65
N LYS A 108 18.19 -9.94 0.72
CA LYS A 108 17.15 -8.90 0.82
C LYS A 108 16.02 -9.08 -0.19
N MET A 109 16.02 -10.18 -0.93
CA MET A 109 14.98 -10.43 -1.94
C MET A 109 13.60 -10.55 -1.31
N THR A 110 12.60 -9.97 -1.98
CA THR A 110 11.18 -10.20 -1.64
C THR A 110 10.74 -11.60 -2.06
N LEU A 111 9.65 -12.08 -1.45
CA LEU A 111 9.14 -13.43 -1.74
C LEU A 111 8.79 -13.66 -3.22
N PRO A 112 8.16 -12.71 -3.97
CA PRO A 112 7.95 -12.88 -5.41
C PRO A 112 9.24 -13.06 -6.20
N ILE A 113 10.30 -12.34 -5.86
CA ILE A 113 11.61 -12.50 -6.52
C ILE A 113 12.20 -13.87 -6.19
N ALA A 114 12.19 -14.26 -4.91
CA ALA A 114 12.72 -15.55 -4.49
C ALA A 114 12.01 -16.70 -5.19
N LEU A 115 10.66 -16.65 -5.31
CA LEU A 115 9.88 -17.64 -6.05
C LEU A 115 10.23 -17.67 -7.53
N SER A 116 10.48 -16.52 -8.15
CA SER A 116 10.87 -16.48 -9.56
C SER A 116 12.24 -17.09 -9.82
N THR A 117 13.16 -17.08 -8.86
CA THR A 117 14.48 -17.70 -8.99
C THR A 117 14.43 -19.25 -8.94
N LEU A 118 13.35 -19.80 -8.35
CA LEU A 118 13.12 -21.26 -8.33
C LEU A 118 12.67 -21.81 -9.70
N ASN A 119 12.18 -20.95 -10.58
CA ASN A 119 11.94 -21.24 -12.00
C ASN A 119 13.25 -21.19 -12.80
N GLY A 120 14.26 -21.89 -12.34
CA GLY A 120 15.61 -21.85 -12.91
C GLY A 120 15.70 -22.41 -14.32
N GLN A 121 16.78 -22.05 -15.03
CA GLN A 121 17.03 -22.45 -16.42
C GLN A 121 17.25 -23.96 -16.61
N PHE A 122 17.51 -24.74 -15.55
CA PHE A 122 17.92 -26.13 -15.64
C PHE A 122 17.01 -27.12 -14.92
N ALA A 123 16.26 -26.71 -13.92
CA ALA A 123 15.27 -27.52 -13.25
C ALA A 123 14.27 -26.61 -12.49
N THR A 124 13.00 -26.91 -12.58
CA THR A 124 11.96 -26.23 -11.79
C THR A 124 11.62 -27.10 -10.59
N GLU A 125 11.94 -26.60 -9.41
CA GLU A 125 11.59 -27.22 -8.13
C GLU A 125 10.08 -27.01 -7.84
N TYR A 126 9.22 -27.70 -8.57
CA TYR A 126 7.76 -27.52 -8.49
C TYR A 126 7.21 -27.64 -7.07
N ASN A 127 7.73 -28.58 -6.27
CA ASN A 127 7.27 -28.77 -4.90
C ASN A 127 7.57 -27.54 -4.02
N VAL A 128 8.77 -26.97 -4.16
CA VAL A 128 9.20 -25.78 -3.42
C VAL A 128 8.44 -24.56 -3.92
N LEU A 129 8.26 -24.44 -5.24
CA LEU A 129 7.49 -23.35 -5.85
C LEU A 129 6.03 -23.34 -5.36
N MET A 130 5.38 -24.49 -5.35
CA MET A 130 3.99 -24.62 -4.86
C MET A 130 3.90 -24.32 -3.36
N ALA A 131 4.81 -24.85 -2.55
CA ALA A 131 4.85 -24.55 -1.11
C ALA A 131 5.06 -23.05 -0.84
N GLY A 132 6.01 -22.42 -1.54
CA GLY A 132 6.27 -21.00 -1.42
C GLY A 132 5.09 -20.13 -1.88
N SER A 133 4.38 -20.55 -2.93
CA SER A 133 3.17 -19.88 -3.40
C SER A 133 2.04 -19.96 -2.37
N LEU A 134 1.84 -21.10 -1.72
CA LEU A 134 0.87 -21.25 -0.63
C LEU A 134 1.23 -20.36 0.58
N ILE A 135 2.50 -20.33 0.96
CA ILE A 135 2.98 -19.46 2.05
C ILE A 135 2.73 -17.98 1.71
N SER A 136 2.91 -17.59 0.44
CA SER A 136 2.69 -16.20 0.00
C SER A 136 1.23 -15.76 0.09
N MET A 137 0.27 -16.69 0.09
CA MET A 137 -1.16 -16.39 0.23
C MET A 137 -1.57 -16.12 1.69
N ILE A 138 -0.83 -16.66 2.67
CA ILE A 138 -1.19 -16.56 4.09
C ILE A 138 -1.35 -15.10 4.55
N PRO A 139 -0.39 -14.19 4.34
CA PRO A 139 -0.53 -12.79 4.78
C PRO A 139 -1.70 -12.08 4.09
N ILE A 140 -1.96 -12.39 2.82
CA ILE A 140 -3.08 -11.82 2.05
C ILE A 140 -4.41 -12.22 2.68
N ILE A 141 -4.59 -13.51 2.99
CA ILE A 141 -5.80 -14.04 3.63
C ILE A 141 -5.99 -13.42 5.00
N LEU A 142 -4.92 -13.34 5.81
CA LEU A 142 -4.99 -12.73 7.14
C LEU A 142 -5.45 -11.28 7.06
N ILE A 143 -4.84 -10.46 6.21
CA ILE A 143 -5.23 -9.06 6.06
C ILE A 143 -6.67 -8.94 5.55
N TYR A 144 -7.09 -9.78 4.61
CA TYR A 144 -8.47 -9.81 4.15
C TYR A 144 -9.45 -10.11 5.31
N CYS A 145 -9.17 -11.12 6.12
CA CYS A 145 -10.01 -11.46 7.27
C CYS A 145 -10.12 -10.33 8.30
N PHE A 146 -9.06 -9.57 8.52
CA PHE A 146 -9.11 -8.39 9.41
C PHE A 146 -9.82 -7.19 8.79
N ALA A 147 -9.69 -6.99 7.49
CA ALA A 147 -10.22 -5.83 6.78
C ALA A 147 -11.69 -5.96 6.38
N GLN A 148 -12.21 -7.19 6.18
CA GLN A 148 -13.58 -7.44 5.69
C GLN A 148 -14.66 -6.72 6.49
N LYS A 149 -14.51 -6.61 7.82
CA LYS A 149 -15.46 -5.91 8.69
C LYS A 149 -15.59 -4.41 8.37
N TYR A 150 -14.53 -3.77 7.89
CA TYR A 150 -14.55 -2.36 7.54
C TYR A 150 -15.22 -2.14 6.18
N PHE A 151 -15.07 -3.08 5.25
CA PHE A 151 -15.74 -3.02 3.95
C PHE A 151 -17.26 -3.21 4.08
N GLN A 152 -17.70 -4.16 4.90
CA GLN A 152 -19.13 -4.41 5.12
C GLN A 152 -19.83 -3.21 5.73
N ASN A 153 -19.21 -2.57 6.73
CA ASN A 153 -19.78 -1.38 7.37
C ASN A 153 -19.88 -0.18 6.40
N GLY A 154 -18.92 -0.03 5.47
CA GLY A 154 -18.95 1.01 4.45
C GLY A 154 -20.08 0.84 3.43
N MET A 155 -20.35 -0.39 3.00
CA MET A 155 -21.44 -0.69 2.06
C MET A 155 -22.82 -0.48 2.68
N MET A 156 -23.01 -0.84 3.96
CA MET A 156 -24.29 -0.63 4.66
C MET A 156 -24.60 0.86 4.87
N ALA A 157 -23.59 1.68 5.14
CA ALA A 157 -23.77 3.13 5.29
C ALA A 157 -24.16 3.82 3.96
N GLY A 158 -23.74 3.27 2.81
CA GLY A 158 -24.13 3.78 1.48
C GLY A 158 -25.47 3.28 0.95
N GLY A 159 -25.95 2.14 1.45
CA GLY A 159 -27.18 1.48 0.97
C GLY A 159 -28.51 1.99 1.57
N ILE A 160 -28.45 2.85 2.60
CA ILE A 160 -29.65 3.36 3.30
C ILE A 160 -30.16 4.71 2.72
N LYS A 161 -29.58 5.18 1.62
CA LYS A 161 -30.06 6.36 0.87
C LYS A 161 -30.84 5.93 -0.38
N GLY A 162 -31.83 5.06 -0.22
CA GLY A 162 -32.80 4.72 -1.24
C GLY A 162 -34.21 4.88 -0.69
#